data_9391c910af961d0409b2f7aacacbd025
#
_entry.id   9391c910af961d0409b2f7aacacbd025
#
_cell.length_a   1.000
_cell.length_b   1.000
_cell.length_c   1.000
_cell.angle_alpha   90.00
_cell.angle_beta   90.00
_cell.angle_gamma   90.00
#
_symmetry.space_group_name_H-M   'P 1'
#
loop_
_entity.id
_entity.type
_entity.pdbx_description
1 polymer ?
#
loop_
_entity_poly.entity_id
_entity_poly.type
_entity_poly.pdbx_seq_one_letter_code
_entity_poly.pdbx_strand_id
1 'polypeptide(L)'
;ALLDIFPGLTGSAAIIFIVMVCGASMQIFLDTKSFDTLLDWSIYKMQGRGESLIISVMFCLMAYLGGFGGSDALIAVIPVGVVFAKKLRLDPITALGITLFGTMIGFGTGPTKTFVVQGLMGTRPYGAFLSRFIIMNIIMAIGLIMVLSYVKKIRKDPTKSPVYSEGWRPDAAIS
;
A
#
# COMPACT_ATOMS: atom_id res chain seq x y z
N ALA A 1 -32.79 16.83 -8.65
CA ALA A 1 -31.38 16.65 -9.03
C ALA A 1 -30.49 17.79 -8.51
N LEU A 2 -30.72 19.06 -8.91
CA LEU A 2 -29.91 20.21 -8.44
C LEU A 2 -30.13 20.49 -6.94
N LEU A 3 -31.35 20.29 -6.43
CA LEU A 3 -31.71 20.49 -5.02
C LEU A 3 -31.10 19.40 -4.09
N ASP A 4 -30.65 18.28 -4.64
CA ASP A 4 -30.06 17.18 -3.89
C ASP A 4 -28.52 17.31 -3.76
N ILE A 5 -27.91 18.21 -4.53
CA ILE A 5 -26.46 18.45 -4.48
C ILE A 5 -26.05 19.04 -3.13
N PHE A 6 -26.79 20.01 -2.63
CA PHE A 6 -26.48 20.69 -1.39
C PHE A 6 -26.62 19.78 -0.16
N PRO A 7 -27.72 19.02 0.02
CA PRO A 7 -27.80 18.00 1.06
C PRO A 7 -26.76 16.91 0.93
N GLY A 8 -26.42 16.49 -0.29
CA GLY A 8 -25.37 15.50 -0.53
C GLY A 8 -23.99 16.02 -0.14
N LEU A 9 -23.66 17.26 -0.45
CA LEU A 9 -22.40 17.88 -0.07
C LEU A 9 -22.27 18.08 1.44
N THR A 10 -23.33 18.53 2.10
CA THR A 10 -23.36 18.69 3.55
C THR A 10 -23.30 17.35 4.27
N GLY A 11 -23.97 16.33 3.76
CA GLY A 11 -23.90 14.95 4.29
C GLY A 11 -22.52 14.33 4.15
N SER A 12 -21.76 14.70 3.11
CA SER A 12 -20.40 14.21 2.85
C SER A 12 -19.31 15.11 3.43
N ALA A 13 -19.64 16.27 3.97
CA ALA A 13 -18.66 17.27 4.41
C ALA A 13 -17.68 16.72 5.44
N ALA A 14 -18.14 15.90 6.37
CA ALA A 14 -17.29 15.27 7.38
C ALA A 14 -16.23 14.35 6.73
N ILE A 15 -16.63 13.56 5.73
CA ILE A 15 -15.74 12.65 5.02
C ILE A 15 -14.70 13.45 4.21
N ILE A 16 -15.15 14.48 3.49
CA ILE A 16 -14.26 15.37 2.71
C ILE A 16 -13.24 16.02 3.64
N PHE A 17 -13.68 16.55 4.78
CA PHE A 17 -12.80 17.21 5.73
C PHE A 17 -11.76 16.24 6.33
N ILE A 18 -12.20 15.03 6.71
CA ILE A 18 -11.29 13.99 7.23
C ILE A 18 -10.24 13.63 6.17
N VAL A 19 -10.64 13.41 4.92
CA VAL A 19 -9.70 13.08 3.83
C VAL A 19 -8.69 14.21 3.62
N MET A 20 -9.14 15.47 3.63
CA MET A 20 -8.22 16.62 3.50
C MET A 20 -7.24 16.73 4.66
N VAL A 21 -7.71 16.57 5.90
CA VAL A 21 -6.85 16.62 7.09
C VAL A 21 -5.85 15.44 7.10
N CYS A 22 -6.31 14.24 6.79
CA CYS A 22 -5.43 13.06 6.68
C CYS A 22 -4.38 13.24 5.59
N GLY A 23 -4.77 13.75 4.41
CA GLY A 23 -3.84 14.05 3.33
C GLY A 23 -2.80 15.09 3.71
N ALA A 24 -3.22 16.20 4.33
CA ALA A 24 -2.31 17.24 4.83
C ALA A 24 -1.35 16.71 5.91
N SER A 25 -1.87 15.95 6.87
CA SER A 25 -1.06 15.34 7.94
C SER A 25 -0.02 14.38 7.36
N MET A 26 -0.41 13.61 6.34
CA MET A 26 0.51 12.69 5.67
C MET A 26 1.58 13.42 4.87
N GLN A 27 1.22 14.53 4.22
CA GLN A 27 2.19 15.38 3.53
C GLN A 27 3.24 15.92 4.51
N ILE A 28 2.81 16.46 5.65
CA ILE A 28 3.72 16.93 6.70
C ILE A 28 4.63 15.80 7.17
N PHE A 29 4.10 14.60 7.34
CA PHE A 29 4.87 13.43 7.75
C PHE A 29 5.91 13.02 6.70
N LEU A 30 5.59 13.12 5.42
CA LEU A 30 6.54 12.89 4.32
C LEU A 30 7.62 13.98 4.28
N ASP A 31 7.25 15.24 4.47
CA ASP A 31 8.17 16.38 4.46
C ASP A 31 9.19 16.33 5.61
N THR A 32 8.84 15.72 6.75
CA THR A 32 9.77 15.49 7.86
C THR A 32 10.87 14.47 7.54
N LYS A 33 10.83 13.82 6.36
CA LYS A 33 11.74 12.73 5.96
C LYS A 33 11.77 11.55 6.96
N SER A 34 10.80 11.48 7.86
CA SER A 34 10.71 10.40 8.86
C SER A 34 10.58 9.04 8.20
N PHE A 35 9.83 8.96 7.10
CA PHE A 35 9.73 7.75 6.27
C PHE A 35 11.06 7.37 5.63
N ASP A 36 11.78 8.34 5.10
CA ASP A 36 13.10 8.10 4.50
C ASP A 36 14.06 7.52 5.54
N THR A 37 14.07 8.10 6.74
CA THR A 37 14.91 7.63 7.84
C THR A 37 14.51 6.23 8.31
N LEU A 38 13.21 5.93 8.42
CA LEU A 38 12.72 4.60 8.75
C LEU A 38 13.08 3.56 7.69
N LEU A 39 12.96 3.92 6.40
CA LEU A 39 13.35 3.05 5.30
C LEU A 39 14.86 2.83 5.28
N ASP A 40 15.66 3.88 5.45
CA ASP A 40 17.12 3.77 5.50
C ASP A 40 17.57 2.91 6.67
N TRP A 41 16.98 3.12 7.84
CA TRP A 41 17.25 2.29 9.02
C TRP A 41 16.85 0.83 8.80
N SER A 42 15.69 0.59 8.18
CA SER A 42 15.22 -0.77 7.85
C SER A 42 16.15 -1.44 6.84
N ILE A 43 16.54 -0.73 5.78
CA ILE A 43 17.47 -1.23 4.76
C ILE A 43 18.84 -1.49 5.40
N TYR A 44 19.36 -0.56 6.22
CA TYR A 44 20.64 -0.72 6.92
C TYR A 44 20.64 -1.93 7.85
N LYS A 45 19.61 -2.06 8.69
CA LYS A 45 19.47 -3.19 9.63
C LYS A 45 19.30 -4.53 8.93
N MET A 46 18.80 -4.52 7.71
CA MET A 46 18.57 -5.71 6.89
C MET A 46 19.68 -5.93 5.85
N GLN A 47 20.71 -5.08 5.82
CA GLN A 47 21.90 -5.32 5.01
C GLN A 47 22.50 -6.68 5.36
N GLY A 48 22.62 -7.56 4.35
CA GLY A 48 23.02 -8.96 4.52
C GLY A 48 21.90 -9.99 4.62
N ARG A 49 20.64 -9.57 4.75
CA ARG A 49 19.47 -10.47 4.83
C ARG A 49 18.65 -10.49 3.53
N GLY A 50 19.24 -10.46 2.40
CA GLY A 50 18.58 -10.63 1.09
C GLY A 50 17.43 -9.65 0.80
N GLU A 51 17.45 -9.06 -0.38
CA GLU A 51 16.43 -8.12 -0.89
C GLU A 51 14.99 -8.67 -0.78
N SER A 52 14.82 -9.98 -0.97
CA SER A 52 13.50 -10.63 -0.88
C SER A 52 12.84 -10.49 0.50
N LEU A 53 13.64 -10.43 1.57
CA LEU A 53 13.11 -10.29 2.92
C LEU A 53 12.62 -8.85 3.16
N ILE A 54 13.36 -7.86 2.66
CA ILE A 54 12.95 -6.44 2.74
C ILE A 54 11.63 -6.24 2.01
N ILE A 55 11.53 -6.77 0.79
CA ILE A 55 10.30 -6.72 -0.03
C ILE A 55 9.13 -7.39 0.71
N SER A 56 9.36 -8.56 1.31
CA SER A 56 8.32 -9.29 2.04
C SER A 56 7.81 -8.51 3.23
N VAL A 57 8.69 -7.94 4.04
CA VAL A 57 8.33 -7.15 5.22
C VAL A 57 7.53 -5.92 4.82
N MET A 58 8.00 -5.20 3.79
CA MET A 58 7.29 -4.01 3.29
C MET A 58 5.92 -4.37 2.72
N PHE A 59 5.81 -5.43 1.93
CA PHE A 59 4.54 -5.91 1.41
C PHE A 59 3.54 -6.25 2.52
N CYS A 60 3.97 -7.01 3.52
CA CYS A 60 3.12 -7.36 4.66
C CYS A 60 2.69 -6.10 5.43
N LEU A 61 3.62 -5.17 5.68
CA LEU A 61 3.32 -3.92 6.36
C LEU A 61 2.25 -3.13 5.60
N MET A 62 2.38 -3.00 4.27
CA MET A 62 1.42 -2.32 3.43
C MET A 62 0.06 -3.03 3.41
N ALA A 63 0.04 -4.37 3.39
CA ALA A 63 -1.20 -5.14 3.46
C ALA A 63 -1.92 -4.93 4.80
N TYR A 64 -1.20 -4.95 5.91
CA TYR A 64 -1.80 -4.67 7.22
C TYR A 64 -2.27 -3.21 7.34
N LEU A 65 -1.50 -2.26 6.82
CA LEU A 65 -1.90 -0.85 6.76
C LEU A 65 -3.23 -0.70 6.01
N GLY A 66 -3.37 -1.36 4.85
CA GLY A 66 -4.62 -1.39 4.09
C GLY A 66 -5.77 -2.07 4.84
N GLY A 67 -5.48 -3.16 5.56
CA GLY A 67 -6.48 -3.95 6.29
C GLY A 67 -7.07 -3.26 7.50
N PHE A 68 -6.26 -2.50 8.22
CA PHE A 68 -6.65 -1.81 9.45
C PHE A 68 -6.81 -0.30 9.27
N GLY A 69 -6.07 0.30 8.35
CA GLY A 69 -6.17 1.71 8.02
C GLY A 69 -7.44 2.09 7.25
N GLY A 70 -7.69 3.36 7.08
CA GLY A 70 -8.78 3.88 6.24
C GLY A 70 -8.47 3.77 4.73
N SER A 71 -9.45 4.16 3.90
CA SER A 71 -9.25 4.34 2.44
C SER A 71 -8.14 5.35 2.14
N ASP A 72 -7.89 6.25 3.05
CA ASP A 72 -6.90 7.33 2.95
C ASP A 72 -5.47 6.78 2.96
N ALA A 73 -5.26 5.60 3.55
CA ALA A 73 -3.99 4.90 3.48
C ALA A 73 -3.52 4.61 2.05
N LEU A 74 -4.45 4.45 1.10
CA LEU A 74 -4.12 4.23 -0.32
C LEU A 74 -3.41 5.43 -0.95
N ILE A 75 -3.83 6.64 -0.62
CA ILE A 75 -3.24 7.88 -1.15
C ILE A 75 -1.82 8.06 -0.60
N ALA A 76 -1.65 7.80 0.69
CA ALA A 76 -0.39 7.97 1.39
C ALA A 76 0.70 6.96 0.97
N VAL A 77 0.31 5.79 0.49
CA VAL A 77 1.23 4.69 0.16
C VAL A 77 1.99 4.93 -1.14
N ILE A 78 1.44 5.68 -2.10
CA ILE A 78 2.08 5.88 -3.41
C ILE A 78 3.45 6.55 -3.29
N PRO A 79 3.62 7.69 -2.60
CA PRO A 79 4.93 8.31 -2.41
C PRO A 79 5.94 7.39 -1.73
N VAL A 80 5.50 6.62 -0.73
CA VAL A 80 6.36 5.63 -0.04
C VAL A 80 6.88 4.59 -1.02
N GLY A 81 6.02 4.12 -1.93
CA GLY A 81 6.40 3.17 -2.98
C GLY A 81 7.45 3.71 -3.91
N VAL A 82 7.33 4.96 -4.32
CA VAL A 82 8.31 5.62 -5.21
C VAL A 82 9.68 5.73 -4.53
N VAL A 83 9.72 6.18 -3.28
CA VAL A 83 10.97 6.27 -2.50
C VAL A 83 11.60 4.89 -2.32
N PHE A 84 10.79 3.89 -1.99
CA PHE A 84 11.24 2.52 -1.80
C PHE A 84 11.83 1.91 -3.09
N ALA A 85 11.15 2.11 -4.22
CA ALA A 85 11.65 1.67 -5.52
C ALA A 85 12.99 2.31 -5.88
N LYS A 86 13.11 3.63 -5.69
CA LYS A 86 14.36 4.36 -5.95
C LYS A 86 15.51 3.81 -5.11
N LYS A 87 15.31 3.58 -3.82
CA LYS A 87 16.36 3.08 -2.90
C LYS A 87 16.81 1.65 -3.21
N LEU A 88 15.88 0.78 -3.62
CA LEU A 88 16.19 -0.61 -3.95
C LEU A 88 16.49 -0.84 -5.45
N ARG A 89 16.50 0.20 -6.27
CA ARG A 89 16.68 0.10 -7.73
C ARG A 89 15.72 -0.92 -8.37
N LEU A 90 14.47 -0.90 -7.88
CA LEU A 90 13.41 -1.74 -8.40
C LEU A 90 12.68 -1.02 -9.54
N ASP A 91 12.05 -1.80 -10.41
CA ASP A 91 11.20 -1.23 -11.44
C ASP A 91 9.92 -0.62 -10.82
N PRO A 92 9.30 0.37 -11.47
CA PRO A 92 8.07 1.01 -10.99
C PRO A 92 6.92 0.03 -10.74
N ILE A 93 6.84 -1.05 -11.52
CA ILE A 93 5.80 -2.07 -11.36
C ILE A 93 6.00 -2.85 -10.08
N THR A 94 7.23 -3.20 -9.73
CA THR A 94 7.52 -3.82 -8.43
C THR A 94 7.17 -2.89 -7.28
N ALA A 95 7.46 -1.59 -7.41
CA ALA A 95 7.07 -0.61 -6.40
C ALA A 95 5.55 -0.58 -6.18
N LEU A 96 4.78 -0.50 -7.26
CA LEU A 96 3.31 -0.56 -7.20
C LEU A 96 2.82 -1.90 -6.66
N GLY A 97 3.48 -3.00 -7.01
CA GLY A 97 3.17 -4.32 -6.49
C GLY A 97 3.37 -4.43 -4.97
N ILE A 98 4.43 -3.85 -4.44
CA ILE A 98 4.70 -3.88 -3.00
C ILE A 98 3.74 -2.97 -2.25
N THR A 99 3.50 -1.77 -2.74
CA THR A 99 2.73 -0.74 -2.04
C THR A 99 1.25 -0.80 -2.36
N LEU A 100 0.85 -0.43 -3.55
CA LEU A 100 -0.55 -0.33 -3.93
C LEU A 100 -1.24 -1.69 -3.89
N PHE A 101 -0.66 -2.71 -4.52
CA PHE A 101 -1.27 -4.05 -4.55
C PHE A 101 -1.33 -4.68 -3.15
N GLY A 102 -0.27 -4.54 -2.34
CA GLY A 102 -0.28 -4.97 -0.95
C GLY A 102 -1.39 -4.29 -0.13
N THR A 103 -1.48 -2.96 -0.23
CA THR A 103 -2.51 -2.18 0.46
C THR A 103 -3.93 -2.52 -0.02
N MET A 104 -4.11 -2.76 -1.33
CA MET A 104 -5.41 -3.16 -1.91
C MET A 104 -5.86 -4.54 -1.42
N ILE A 105 -4.96 -5.49 -1.28
CA ILE A 105 -5.26 -6.80 -0.68
C ILE A 105 -5.78 -6.60 0.74
N GLY A 106 -5.06 -5.83 1.55
CA GLY A 106 -5.48 -5.52 2.92
C GLY A 106 -6.83 -4.80 2.96
N PHE A 107 -7.00 -3.79 2.13
CA PHE A 107 -8.24 -3.02 2.05
C PHE A 107 -9.45 -3.87 1.65
N GLY A 108 -9.31 -4.72 0.64
CA GLY A 108 -10.42 -5.56 0.14
C GLY A 108 -10.80 -6.70 1.09
N THR A 109 -9.85 -7.24 1.84
CA THR A 109 -10.05 -8.42 2.69
C THR A 109 -9.98 -8.12 4.18
N GLY A 110 -9.61 -6.89 4.56
CA GLY A 110 -9.39 -6.50 5.95
C GLY A 110 -10.59 -6.70 6.86
N PRO A 111 -10.35 -7.10 8.11
CA PRO A 111 -11.41 -7.45 9.06
C PRO A 111 -12.22 -6.24 9.51
N THR A 112 -11.68 -5.02 9.41
CA THR A 112 -12.31 -3.79 9.91
C THR A 112 -13.20 -3.09 8.88
N LYS A 113 -13.08 -3.41 7.59
CA LYS A 113 -13.74 -2.67 6.50
C LYS A 113 -15.26 -2.82 6.45
N THR A 114 -15.79 -3.88 6.99
CA THR A 114 -17.25 -4.13 7.01
C THR A 114 -17.98 -3.48 8.17
N PHE A 115 -17.26 -2.82 9.08
CA PHE A 115 -17.84 -2.20 10.26
C PHE A 115 -19.02 -1.26 9.92
N VAL A 116 -18.83 -0.37 8.94
CA VAL A 116 -19.86 0.60 8.52
C VAL A 116 -21.06 -0.11 7.92
N VAL A 117 -20.83 -1.06 7.02
CA VAL A 117 -21.92 -1.82 6.36
C VAL A 117 -22.67 -2.66 7.38
N GLN A 118 -21.97 -3.33 8.29
CA GLN A 118 -22.59 -4.10 9.37
C GLN A 118 -23.44 -3.23 10.30
N GLY A 119 -22.97 -2.02 10.61
CA GLY A 119 -23.73 -1.05 11.40
C GLY A 119 -25.01 -0.62 10.69
N LEU A 120 -24.94 -0.31 9.39
CA LEU A 120 -26.10 0.07 8.59
C LEU A 120 -27.13 -1.07 8.45
N MET A 121 -26.66 -2.32 8.39
CA MET A 121 -27.52 -3.50 8.29
C MET A 121 -28.06 -3.97 9.65
N GLY A 122 -27.71 -3.31 10.76
CA GLY A 122 -28.12 -3.71 12.10
C GLY A 122 -27.54 -5.05 12.54
N THR A 123 -26.47 -5.53 11.87
CA THR A 123 -25.81 -6.78 12.22
C THR A 123 -24.69 -6.53 13.25
N ARG A 124 -24.25 -7.60 13.91
CA ARG A 124 -23.23 -7.48 14.96
C ARG A 124 -21.93 -6.87 14.41
N PRO A 125 -21.46 -5.73 14.93
CA PRO A 125 -20.20 -5.13 14.51
C PRO A 125 -19.04 -6.12 14.67
N TYR A 126 -18.12 -6.10 13.72
CA TYR A 126 -17.00 -7.04 13.67
C TYR A 126 -17.36 -8.53 13.65
N GLY A 127 -18.60 -8.87 13.30
CA GLY A 127 -18.98 -10.24 13.00
C GLY A 127 -18.06 -10.81 11.93
N ALA A 128 -17.60 -12.06 12.09
CA ALA A 128 -16.66 -12.72 11.18
C ALA A 128 -15.24 -12.10 11.12
N PHE A 129 -14.80 -11.34 12.16
CA PHE A 129 -13.47 -10.76 12.23
C PHE A 129 -12.37 -11.82 12.00
N LEU A 130 -12.44 -12.93 12.71
CA LEU A 130 -11.44 -14.00 12.63
C LEU A 130 -11.37 -14.62 11.23
N SER A 131 -12.51 -14.92 10.63
CA SER A 131 -12.57 -15.49 9.28
C SER A 131 -11.95 -14.55 8.25
N ARG A 132 -12.28 -13.26 8.33
CA ARG A 132 -11.72 -12.23 7.45
C ARG A 132 -10.21 -12.05 7.66
N PHE A 133 -9.77 -12.08 8.90
CA PHE A 133 -8.35 -11.99 9.22
C PHE A 133 -7.57 -13.17 8.62
N ILE A 134 -8.11 -14.39 8.73
CA ILE A 134 -7.50 -15.58 8.12
C ILE A 134 -7.46 -15.45 6.60
N ILE A 135 -8.57 -15.06 5.96
CA ILE A 135 -8.65 -14.87 4.50
C ILE A 135 -7.65 -13.81 4.05
N MET A 136 -7.55 -12.68 4.77
CA MET A 136 -6.59 -11.63 4.48
C MET A 136 -5.15 -12.17 4.46
N ASN A 137 -4.78 -12.97 5.45
CA ASN A 137 -3.43 -13.55 5.52
C ASN A 137 -3.15 -14.57 4.40
N ILE A 138 -4.15 -15.38 4.02
CA ILE A 138 -4.02 -16.32 2.89
C ILE A 138 -3.80 -15.55 1.58
N ILE A 139 -4.64 -14.54 1.29
CA ILE A 139 -4.54 -13.75 0.06
C ILE A 139 -3.24 -12.94 0.07
N MET A 140 -2.83 -12.40 1.22
CA MET A 140 -1.56 -11.71 1.39
C MET A 140 -0.37 -12.62 1.08
N ALA A 141 -0.39 -13.87 1.54
CA ALA A 141 0.67 -14.85 1.24
C ALA A 141 0.75 -15.16 -0.26
N ILE A 142 -0.40 -15.34 -0.92
CA ILE A 142 -0.47 -15.55 -2.38
C ILE A 142 0.08 -14.32 -3.11
N GLY A 143 -0.34 -13.11 -2.75
CA GLY A 143 0.13 -11.87 -3.34
C GLY A 143 1.63 -11.67 -3.16
N LEU A 144 2.17 -12.00 -1.99
CA LEU A 144 3.60 -11.95 -1.70
C LEU A 144 4.40 -12.89 -2.62
N ILE A 145 3.92 -14.14 -2.79
CA ILE A 145 4.56 -15.11 -3.68
C ILE A 145 4.58 -14.59 -5.12
N MET A 146 3.49 -13.97 -5.57
CA MET A 146 3.41 -13.37 -6.91
C MET A 146 4.44 -12.24 -7.08
N VAL A 147 4.51 -11.30 -6.14
CA VAL A 147 5.45 -10.18 -6.18
C VAL A 147 6.89 -10.68 -6.14
N LEU A 148 7.23 -11.60 -5.23
CA LEU A 148 8.58 -12.16 -5.15
C LEU A 148 8.99 -12.94 -6.41
N SER A 149 8.04 -13.67 -7.01
CA SER A 149 8.28 -14.39 -8.27
C SER A 149 8.56 -13.42 -9.41
N TYR A 150 7.82 -12.31 -9.47
CA TYR A 150 8.03 -11.25 -10.45
C TYR A 150 9.40 -10.59 -10.25
N VAL A 151 9.76 -10.21 -9.02
CA VAL A 151 11.08 -9.62 -8.72
C VAL A 151 12.20 -10.56 -9.13
N LYS A 152 12.12 -11.83 -8.78
CA LYS A 152 13.13 -12.83 -9.20
C LYS A 152 13.25 -12.95 -10.71
N LYS A 153 12.14 -12.87 -11.44
CA LYS A 153 12.11 -12.91 -12.91
C LYS A 153 12.84 -11.71 -13.52
N ILE A 154 12.57 -10.50 -13.00
CA ILE A 154 13.20 -9.27 -13.51
C ILE A 154 14.67 -9.18 -13.14
N ARG A 155 15.05 -9.64 -11.96
CA ARG A 155 16.46 -9.69 -11.55
C ARG A 155 17.31 -10.62 -12.42
N LYS A 156 16.70 -11.72 -12.92
CA LYS A 156 17.38 -12.62 -13.86
C LYS A 156 17.47 -12.03 -15.27
N ASP A 157 16.43 -11.34 -15.70
CA ASP A 157 16.33 -10.81 -17.05
C ASP A 157 15.54 -9.49 -17.02
N PRO A 158 16.20 -8.34 -16.90
CA PRO A 158 15.58 -7.03 -16.85
C PRO A 158 14.70 -6.70 -18.06
N THR A 159 14.98 -7.32 -19.22
CA THR A 159 14.20 -7.10 -20.45
C THR A 159 12.75 -7.58 -20.33
N LYS A 160 12.46 -8.44 -19.38
CA LYS A 160 11.11 -8.94 -19.09
C LYS A 160 10.23 -7.96 -18.29
N SER A 161 10.79 -6.85 -17.84
CA SER A 161 9.99 -5.77 -17.28
C SER A 161 9.26 -5.03 -18.39
N PRO A 162 7.93 -4.83 -18.32
CA PRO A 162 7.19 -4.03 -19.29
C PRO A 162 7.71 -2.59 -19.42
N VAL A 163 8.30 -2.05 -18.36
CA VAL A 163 8.85 -0.68 -18.32
C VAL A 163 10.25 -0.60 -18.94
N TYR A 164 10.84 -1.73 -19.32
CA TYR A 164 12.13 -1.75 -19.99
C TYR A 164 12.09 -1.05 -21.36
N SER A 165 11.00 -1.21 -22.10
CA SER A 165 10.77 -0.51 -23.36
C SER A 165 10.59 1.00 -23.20
N GLU A 166 10.17 1.45 -22.00
CA GLU A 166 9.98 2.87 -21.66
C GLU A 166 11.26 3.54 -21.13
N GLY A 167 12.39 2.84 -21.16
CA GLY A 167 13.70 3.38 -20.79
C GLY A 167 14.16 3.06 -19.38
N TRP A 168 13.40 2.31 -18.58
CA TRP A 168 13.88 1.86 -17.28
C TRP A 168 15.08 0.91 -17.42
N ARG A 169 16.13 1.16 -16.63
CA ARG A 169 17.33 0.31 -16.54
C ARG A 169 17.68 0.14 -15.07
N PRO A 170 18.10 -1.06 -14.62
CA PRO A 170 18.43 -1.31 -13.22
C PRO A 170 19.64 -0.50 -12.74
N ASP A 171 20.52 -0.11 -13.65
CA ASP A 171 21.73 0.66 -13.34
C ASP A 171 21.58 2.18 -13.58
N ALA A 172 20.49 2.62 -14.18
CA ALA A 172 20.22 4.03 -14.35
C ALA A 172 19.89 4.65 -12.99
N ALA A 173 20.77 5.51 -12.49
CA ALA A 173 20.43 6.38 -11.38
C ALA A 173 19.20 7.21 -11.80
N ILE A 174 18.09 7.04 -11.10
CA ILE A 174 16.90 7.84 -11.36
C ILE A 174 17.23 9.26 -10.90
N SER A 175 17.49 10.13 -11.88
CA SER A 175 17.70 11.57 -11.69
C SER A 175 16.41 12.25 -11.25
#